data_c080fb428965a9b83501cfe30956204f
#
_entry.id   c080fb428965a9b83501cfe30956204f
#
_cell.length_a   1.000
_cell.length_b   1.000
_cell.length_c   1.000
_cell.angle_alpha   90.00
_cell.angle_beta   90.00
_cell.angle_gamma   90.00
#
_symmetry.space_group_name_H-M   'P 1'
#
loop_
_entity.id
_entity.type
_entity.pdbx_description
1 polymer ?
#
loop_
_entity_poly.entity_id
_entity_poly.type
_entity_poly.pdbx_seq_one_letter_code
_entity_poly.pdbx_strand_id
1 'polypeptide(L)'
;MKKKKVKPVKQMGSTGTKLQKEVAAMEEAMKQHHIEEQCQLLIDEMMPQIKRLGRSLSGTYHRNIIEYTTSRIKSPESIVEKLHRKNREVSLDKAVATLRDLAGIRVICSFQDDVYRVAGAIKNLPGYELVKEKNYINKPKASGYRSIHLILRPANTAYDINYIEIQVRSAAMNYWAILEYQLCYKNEKKGAE
;
A
#
# COMPACT_ATOMS: atom_id res chain seq x y z
N MET A 1 -30.25 51.40 9.04
CA MET A 1 -28.97 50.90 8.45
C MET A 1 -28.38 49.81 9.39
N LYS A 2 -28.50 48.55 9.04
CA LYS A 2 -27.96 47.39 9.83
C LYS A 2 -26.56 47.09 9.36
N LYS A 3 -25.54 47.26 10.22
CA LYS A 3 -24.13 46.90 9.93
C LYS A 3 -23.99 45.37 9.88
N LYS A 4 -23.64 44.83 8.71
CA LYS A 4 -23.23 43.41 8.56
C LYS A 4 -21.88 43.20 9.27
N LYS A 5 -21.84 42.32 10.28
CA LYS A 5 -20.60 41.83 10.90
C LYS A 5 -19.89 40.92 9.89
N VAL A 6 -18.70 41.31 9.44
CA VAL A 6 -17.78 40.49 8.68
C VAL A 6 -17.20 39.45 9.62
N LYS A 7 -17.35 38.16 9.31
CA LYS A 7 -16.71 37.06 10.03
C LYS A 7 -15.20 37.05 9.67
N PRO A 8 -14.30 36.82 10.65
CA PRO A 8 -12.88 36.75 10.35
C PRO A 8 -12.55 35.53 9.49
N VAL A 9 -11.71 35.74 8.47
CA VAL A 9 -11.11 34.72 7.59
C VAL A 9 -10.24 33.80 8.49
N LYS A 10 -10.58 32.50 8.53
CA LYS A 10 -9.79 31.49 9.22
C LYS A 10 -8.41 31.38 8.55
N GLN A 11 -7.37 31.51 9.36
CA GLN A 11 -5.97 31.33 9.00
C GLN A 11 -5.74 29.95 8.37
N MET A 12 -5.54 29.89 7.06
CA MET A 12 -5.19 28.67 6.31
C MET A 12 -3.69 28.32 6.36
N GLY A 13 -2.86 29.10 7.09
CA GLY A 13 -1.40 28.94 7.10
C GLY A 13 -0.85 27.90 8.10
N SER A 14 -1.59 27.48 9.13
CA SER A 14 -1.03 26.66 10.21
C SER A 14 -1.07 25.14 9.96
N THR A 15 -1.98 24.66 9.14
CA THR A 15 -2.18 23.23 8.90
C THR A 15 -1.11 22.62 7.98
N GLY A 16 -0.68 23.36 6.95
CA GLY A 16 0.39 22.94 6.04
C GLY A 16 1.74 22.78 6.74
N THR A 17 2.06 23.73 7.63
CA THR A 17 3.32 23.72 8.40
C THR A 17 3.36 22.56 9.42
N LYS A 18 2.21 22.19 10.03
CA LYS A 18 2.13 21.07 10.96
C LYS A 18 2.34 19.74 10.24
N LEU A 19 1.66 19.50 9.14
CA LEU A 19 1.80 18.28 8.33
C LEU A 19 3.25 18.10 7.84
N GLN A 20 3.89 19.16 7.35
CA GLN A 20 5.29 19.13 6.92
C GLN A 20 6.25 18.73 8.06
N LYS A 21 6.03 19.24 9.28
CA LYS A 21 6.84 18.86 10.45
C LYS A 21 6.62 17.39 10.83
N GLU A 22 5.39 16.90 10.80
CA GLU A 22 5.07 15.49 11.08
C GLU A 22 5.71 14.55 10.05
N VAL A 23 5.72 14.92 8.76
CA VAL A 23 6.38 14.15 7.71
C VAL A 23 7.89 14.12 7.90
N ALA A 24 8.52 15.27 8.15
CA ALA A 24 9.97 15.34 8.40
C ALA A 24 10.38 14.53 9.64
N ALA A 25 9.60 14.59 10.72
CA ALA A 25 9.84 13.78 11.92
C ALA A 25 9.70 12.28 11.65
N MET A 26 8.71 11.88 10.84
CA MET A 26 8.54 10.48 10.44
C MET A 26 9.69 9.99 9.56
N GLU A 27 10.15 10.81 8.61
CA GLU A 27 11.30 10.48 7.74
C GLU A 27 12.57 10.27 8.57
N GLU A 28 12.84 11.16 9.50
CA GLU A 28 14.00 11.05 10.39
C GLU A 28 13.92 9.81 11.28
N ALA A 29 12.76 9.53 11.88
CA ALA A 29 12.54 8.33 12.68
C ALA A 29 12.71 7.04 11.84
N MET A 30 12.21 7.01 10.61
CA MET A 30 12.39 5.86 9.71
C MET A 30 13.86 5.60 9.39
N LYS A 31 14.68 6.64 9.19
CA LYS A 31 16.13 6.54 8.97
C LYS A 31 16.84 5.99 10.22
N GLN A 32 16.56 6.58 11.39
CA GLN A 32 17.20 6.17 12.66
C GLN A 32 16.93 4.70 13.01
N HIS A 33 15.76 4.19 12.66
CA HIS A 33 15.34 2.81 12.93
C HIS A 33 15.51 1.86 11.73
N HIS A 34 16.19 2.29 10.66
CA HIS A 34 16.46 1.46 9.47
C HIS A 34 15.20 0.79 8.89
N ILE A 35 14.07 1.50 8.89
CA ILE A 35 12.78 0.95 8.47
C ILE A 35 12.77 0.58 6.99
N GLU A 36 13.41 1.40 6.14
CA GLU A 36 13.48 1.13 4.71
C GLU A 36 14.28 -0.14 4.42
N GLU A 37 15.42 -0.33 5.10
CA GLU A 37 16.25 -1.52 4.98
C GLU A 37 15.49 -2.78 5.44
N GLN A 38 14.78 -2.71 6.56
CA GLN A 38 13.96 -3.82 7.05
C GLN A 38 12.82 -4.17 6.07
N CYS A 39 12.15 -3.16 5.51
CA CYS A 39 11.15 -3.36 4.46
C CYS A 39 11.75 -3.99 3.21
N GLN A 40 12.94 -3.54 2.79
CA GLN A 40 13.63 -4.07 1.61
C GLN A 40 14.02 -5.53 1.81
N LEU A 41 14.54 -5.91 2.99
CA LEU A 41 14.86 -7.30 3.31
C LEU A 41 13.62 -8.22 3.18
N LEU A 42 12.46 -7.81 3.71
CA LEU A 42 11.22 -8.58 3.54
C LEU A 42 10.81 -8.72 2.07
N ILE A 43 11.00 -7.66 1.27
CA ILE A 43 10.71 -7.68 -0.16
C ILE A 43 11.67 -8.62 -0.88
N ASP A 44 12.96 -8.58 -0.56
CA ASP A 44 14.01 -9.39 -1.19
C ASP A 44 13.87 -10.88 -0.85
N GLU A 45 13.34 -11.24 0.32
CA GLU A 45 12.98 -12.61 0.66
C GLU A 45 11.73 -13.12 -0.10
N MET A 46 10.71 -12.27 -0.24
CA MET A 46 9.43 -12.65 -0.85
C MET A 46 9.47 -12.65 -2.37
N MET A 47 10.13 -11.70 -2.99
CA MET A 47 10.12 -11.49 -4.44
C MET A 47 10.59 -12.71 -5.24
N PRO A 48 11.68 -13.41 -4.87
CA PRO A 48 12.10 -14.63 -5.57
C PRO A 48 11.08 -15.75 -5.46
N GLN A 49 10.34 -15.83 -4.35
CA GLN A 49 9.31 -16.86 -4.16
C GLN A 49 8.12 -16.61 -5.08
N ILE A 50 7.66 -15.36 -5.19
CA ILE A 50 6.61 -14.97 -6.14
C ILE A 50 7.04 -15.25 -7.58
N LYS A 51 8.30 -14.93 -7.95
CA LYS A 51 8.83 -15.23 -9.28
C LYS A 51 8.90 -16.74 -9.59
N ARG A 52 9.31 -17.57 -8.61
CA ARG A 52 9.28 -19.03 -8.76
C ARG A 52 7.86 -19.56 -8.94
N LEU A 53 6.92 -19.07 -8.11
CA LEU A 53 5.52 -19.41 -8.21
C LEU A 53 4.95 -19.04 -9.60
N GLY A 54 5.24 -17.85 -10.10
CA GLY A 54 4.84 -17.42 -11.44
C GLY A 54 5.34 -18.38 -12.54
N ARG A 55 6.61 -18.78 -12.48
CA ARG A 55 7.17 -19.77 -13.43
C ARG A 55 6.47 -21.13 -13.36
N SER A 56 6.21 -21.62 -12.14
CA SER A 56 5.51 -22.88 -11.91
C SER A 56 4.10 -22.85 -12.51
N LEU A 57 3.34 -21.79 -12.22
CA LEU A 57 1.99 -21.62 -12.78
C LEU A 57 2.03 -21.48 -14.31
N SER A 58 2.99 -20.72 -14.85
CA SER A 58 3.13 -20.58 -16.31
C SER A 58 3.42 -21.92 -17.00
N GLY A 59 4.22 -22.78 -16.38
CA GLY A 59 4.45 -24.16 -16.86
C GLY A 59 3.16 -25.00 -16.83
N THR A 60 2.39 -24.92 -15.76
CA THR A 60 1.11 -25.66 -15.61
C THR A 60 0.07 -25.24 -16.64
N TYR A 61 -0.04 -23.93 -16.90
CA TYR A 61 -1.07 -23.38 -17.80
C TYR A 61 -0.59 -23.12 -19.24
N HIS A 62 0.67 -23.44 -19.54
CA HIS A 62 1.31 -23.26 -20.87
C HIS A 62 1.18 -21.83 -21.44
N ARG A 63 1.17 -20.83 -20.56
CA ARG A 63 1.15 -19.40 -20.91
C ARG A 63 1.66 -18.52 -19.77
N ASN A 64 1.98 -17.28 -20.07
CA ASN A 64 2.36 -16.33 -19.03
C ASN A 64 1.18 -16.04 -18.08
N ILE A 65 1.39 -16.17 -16.79
CA ILE A 65 0.38 -15.92 -15.75
C ILE A 65 0.65 -14.60 -15.04
N ILE A 66 1.92 -14.32 -14.70
CA ILE A 66 2.35 -13.07 -14.08
C ILE A 66 3.11 -12.25 -15.12
N GLU A 67 2.57 -11.11 -15.52
CA GLU A 67 3.19 -10.20 -16.46
C GLU A 67 4.44 -9.55 -15.88
N TYR A 68 4.28 -8.97 -14.69
CA TYR A 68 5.40 -8.37 -13.95
C TYR A 68 5.05 -8.21 -12.46
N THR A 69 6.10 -7.94 -11.69
CA THR A 69 6.01 -7.63 -10.26
C THR A 69 6.74 -6.32 -9.98
N THR A 70 6.18 -5.51 -9.08
CA THR A 70 6.84 -4.31 -8.55
C THR A 70 6.79 -4.33 -7.04
N SER A 71 7.76 -3.72 -6.40
CA SER A 71 7.76 -3.51 -4.95
C SER A 71 7.62 -2.03 -4.62
N ARG A 72 7.20 -1.76 -3.41
CA ARG A 72 7.21 -0.40 -2.86
C ARG A 72 7.39 -0.43 -1.36
N ILE A 73 8.09 0.55 -0.85
CA ILE A 73 8.10 0.93 0.55
C ILE A 73 7.19 2.15 0.70
N LYS A 74 6.40 2.19 1.76
CA LYS A 74 5.44 3.27 1.99
C LYS A 74 6.17 4.53 2.41
N SER A 75 5.92 5.65 1.70
CA SER A 75 6.58 6.93 1.98
C SER A 75 6.13 7.54 3.31
N PRO A 76 6.98 8.37 3.96
CA PRO A 76 6.65 9.08 5.20
C PRO A 76 5.32 9.85 5.11
N GLU A 77 5.07 10.56 4.00
CA GLU A 77 3.82 11.29 3.77
C GLU A 77 2.61 10.36 3.81
N SER A 78 2.70 9.23 3.09
CA SER A 78 1.62 8.23 3.04
C SER A 78 1.38 7.54 4.39
N ILE A 79 2.42 7.42 5.22
CA ILE A 79 2.30 6.91 6.59
C ILE A 79 1.53 7.91 7.45
N VAL A 80 1.97 9.18 7.47
CA VAL A 80 1.34 10.27 8.23
C VAL A 80 -0.13 10.44 7.83
N GLU A 81 -0.43 10.57 6.53
CA GLU A 81 -1.80 10.66 6.02
C GLU A 81 -2.67 9.47 6.47
N LYS A 82 -2.10 8.25 6.45
CA LYS A 82 -2.84 7.06 6.85
C LYS A 82 -3.10 6.99 8.34
N LEU A 83 -2.17 7.45 9.18
CA LEU A 83 -2.36 7.56 10.63
C LEU A 83 -3.45 8.59 10.95
N HIS A 84 -3.42 9.77 10.34
CA HIS A 84 -4.47 10.79 10.47
C HIS A 84 -5.85 10.25 10.07
N ARG A 85 -5.96 9.62 8.89
CA ARG A 85 -7.21 9.02 8.41
C ARG A 85 -7.77 7.95 9.35
N LYS A 86 -6.91 7.29 10.15
CA LYS A 86 -7.30 6.31 11.16
C LYS A 86 -7.50 6.91 12.54
N ASN A 87 -7.41 8.23 12.71
CA ASN A 87 -7.42 8.93 13.99
C ASN A 87 -6.40 8.33 14.97
N ARG A 88 -5.17 8.10 14.51
CA ARG A 88 -4.05 7.59 15.31
C ARG A 88 -3.02 8.68 15.50
N GLU A 89 -2.30 8.58 16.63
CA GLU A 89 -1.11 9.38 16.87
C GLU A 89 -0.09 9.20 15.75
N VAL A 90 0.56 10.29 15.35
CA VAL A 90 1.61 10.28 14.32
C VAL A 90 2.95 10.00 15.01
N SER A 91 3.31 8.73 15.06
CA SER A 91 4.60 8.25 15.56
C SER A 91 5.04 7.00 14.79
N LEU A 92 6.35 6.71 14.76
CA LEU A 92 6.87 5.52 14.11
C LEU A 92 6.36 4.25 14.81
N ASP A 93 6.38 4.21 16.14
CA ASP A 93 5.89 3.06 16.91
C ASP A 93 4.45 2.74 16.57
N LYS A 94 3.60 3.78 16.45
CA LYS A 94 2.22 3.60 16.07
C LYS A 94 2.07 3.14 14.62
N ALA A 95 2.93 3.61 13.71
CA ALA A 95 2.96 3.16 12.33
C ALA A 95 3.31 1.67 12.26
N VAL A 96 4.40 1.23 12.87
CA VAL A 96 4.85 -0.17 12.91
C VAL A 96 3.78 -1.07 13.57
N ALA A 97 3.21 -0.64 14.69
CA ALA A 97 2.20 -1.42 15.41
C ALA A 97 0.88 -1.57 14.65
N THR A 98 0.48 -0.60 13.81
CA THR A 98 -0.89 -0.57 13.25
C THR A 98 -0.99 -0.65 11.74
N LEU A 99 0.07 -0.30 11.00
CA LEU A 99 0.10 -0.39 9.54
C LEU A 99 0.69 -1.74 9.12
N ARG A 100 0.07 -2.37 8.14
CA ARG A 100 0.43 -3.69 7.61
C ARG A 100 0.91 -3.62 6.16
N ASP A 101 1.20 -2.41 5.67
CA ASP A 101 1.53 -2.10 4.29
C ASP A 101 2.74 -1.15 4.17
N LEU A 102 3.65 -1.21 5.15
CA LEU A 102 4.93 -0.49 5.09
C LEU A 102 5.81 -1.08 3.97
N ALA A 103 5.91 -2.41 3.91
CA ALA A 103 6.47 -3.15 2.80
C ALA A 103 5.33 -3.69 1.91
N GLY A 104 5.48 -3.61 0.59
CA GLY A 104 4.47 -4.10 -0.34
C GLY A 104 5.04 -4.62 -1.66
N ILE A 105 4.38 -5.64 -2.21
CA ILE A 105 4.64 -6.14 -3.56
C ILE A 105 3.33 -6.08 -4.35
N ARG A 106 3.42 -5.65 -5.60
CA ARG A 106 2.33 -5.71 -6.56
C ARG A 106 2.64 -6.75 -7.61
N VAL A 107 1.69 -7.65 -7.80
CA VAL A 107 1.76 -8.73 -8.80
C VAL A 107 0.69 -8.47 -9.85
N ILE A 108 1.12 -8.28 -11.09
CA ILE A 108 0.23 -8.03 -12.21
C ILE A 108 0.10 -9.31 -13.04
N CYS A 109 -1.13 -9.79 -13.15
CA CYS A 109 -1.49 -10.97 -13.89
C CYS A 109 -2.11 -10.61 -15.25
N SER A 110 -2.08 -11.53 -16.21
CA SER A 110 -2.68 -11.34 -17.53
C SER A 110 -4.19 -11.19 -17.43
N PHE A 111 -4.87 -12.13 -16.75
CA PHE A 111 -6.33 -12.19 -16.69
C PHE A 111 -6.85 -12.23 -15.24
N GLN A 112 -8.16 -12.01 -15.09
CA GLN A 112 -8.80 -12.01 -13.78
C GLN A 112 -8.72 -13.38 -13.08
N ASP A 113 -8.86 -14.49 -13.82
CA ASP A 113 -8.75 -15.83 -13.25
C ASP A 113 -7.35 -16.11 -12.71
N ASP A 114 -6.33 -15.55 -13.35
CA ASP A 114 -4.95 -15.65 -12.88
C ASP A 114 -4.73 -14.93 -11.56
N VAL A 115 -5.45 -13.83 -11.33
CA VAL A 115 -5.41 -13.15 -10.04
C VAL A 115 -5.82 -14.09 -8.91
N TYR A 116 -6.88 -14.88 -9.10
CA TYR A 116 -7.31 -15.86 -8.10
C TYR A 116 -6.33 -17.02 -7.95
N ARG A 117 -5.77 -17.53 -9.06
CA ARG A 117 -4.76 -18.61 -9.05
C ARG A 117 -3.51 -18.18 -8.29
N VAL A 118 -2.99 -17.01 -8.63
CA VAL A 118 -1.79 -16.45 -8.00
C VAL A 118 -2.04 -16.12 -6.53
N ALA A 119 -3.16 -15.47 -6.19
CA ALA A 119 -3.52 -15.18 -4.81
C ALA A 119 -3.69 -16.46 -3.98
N GLY A 120 -4.32 -17.50 -4.54
CA GLY A 120 -4.46 -18.82 -3.91
C GLY A 120 -3.11 -19.48 -3.63
N ALA A 121 -2.20 -19.43 -4.59
CA ALA A 121 -0.86 -19.99 -4.43
C ALA A 121 0.00 -19.19 -3.43
N ILE A 122 -0.08 -17.85 -3.42
CA ILE A 122 0.65 -17.00 -2.46
C ILE A 122 0.19 -17.29 -1.02
N LYS A 123 -1.11 -17.53 -0.79
CA LYS A 123 -1.64 -17.87 0.54
C LYS A 123 -1.03 -19.13 1.16
N ASN A 124 -0.53 -20.03 0.31
CA ASN A 124 0.06 -21.29 0.72
C ASN A 124 1.60 -21.30 0.62
N LEU A 125 2.24 -20.15 0.52
CA LEU A 125 3.69 -20.07 0.49
C LEU A 125 4.30 -20.56 1.81
N PRO A 126 5.24 -21.52 1.78
CA PRO A 126 5.91 -21.98 3.00
C PRO A 126 6.67 -20.84 3.68
N GLY A 127 6.65 -20.82 5.01
CA GLY A 127 7.33 -19.82 5.81
C GLY A 127 6.58 -18.50 5.97
N TYR A 128 5.32 -18.42 5.52
CA TYR A 128 4.47 -17.26 5.69
C TYR A 128 3.08 -17.64 6.20
N GLU A 129 2.54 -16.79 7.06
CA GLU A 129 1.18 -16.87 7.57
C GLU A 129 0.30 -15.82 6.89
N LEU A 130 -0.87 -16.23 6.41
CA LEU A 130 -1.89 -15.28 5.93
C LEU A 130 -2.61 -14.66 7.14
N VAL A 131 -2.33 -13.39 7.40
CA VAL A 131 -2.98 -12.63 8.49
C VAL A 131 -4.30 -12.04 8.07
N LYS A 132 -4.42 -11.59 6.81
CA LYS A 132 -5.64 -10.96 6.30
C LYS A 132 -5.72 -11.03 4.78
N GLU A 133 -6.94 -11.30 4.31
CA GLU A 133 -7.31 -11.15 2.90
C GLU A 133 -8.39 -10.08 2.74
N LYS A 134 -8.28 -9.28 1.67
CA LYS A 134 -9.34 -8.37 1.20
C LYS A 134 -9.54 -8.59 -0.28
N ASN A 135 -10.72 -9.06 -0.66
CA ASN A 135 -11.07 -9.29 -2.05
C ASN A 135 -11.93 -8.13 -2.57
N TYR A 136 -11.27 -7.15 -3.18
CA TYR A 136 -11.93 -6.02 -3.84
C TYR A 136 -12.39 -6.34 -5.28
N ILE A 137 -12.24 -7.59 -5.76
CA ILE A 137 -12.85 -8.02 -7.00
C ILE A 137 -14.31 -8.34 -6.74
N ASN A 138 -14.59 -9.10 -5.66
CA ASN A 138 -15.95 -9.46 -5.26
C ASN A 138 -16.71 -8.28 -4.62
N LYS A 139 -16.00 -7.41 -3.89
CA LYS A 139 -16.54 -6.19 -3.27
C LYS A 139 -15.71 -4.98 -3.66
N PRO A 140 -15.91 -4.43 -4.86
CA PRO A 140 -15.15 -3.27 -5.34
C PRO A 140 -15.34 -2.07 -4.42
N LYS A 141 -14.35 -1.17 -4.39
CA LYS A 141 -14.53 0.12 -3.74
C LYS A 141 -15.50 1.00 -4.55
N ALA A 142 -16.05 2.06 -3.92
CA ALA A 142 -16.94 3.01 -4.58
C ALA A 142 -16.32 3.63 -5.85
N SER A 143 -15.00 3.79 -5.89
CA SER A 143 -14.24 4.25 -7.06
C SER A 143 -14.12 3.24 -8.20
N GLY A 144 -14.65 2.01 -8.04
CA GLY A 144 -14.46 0.92 -9.00
C GLY A 144 -13.11 0.17 -8.85
N TYR A 145 -12.27 0.54 -7.87
CA TYR A 145 -11.00 -0.14 -7.61
C TYR A 145 -11.19 -1.62 -7.32
N ARG A 146 -10.40 -2.47 -8.00
CA ARG A 146 -10.41 -3.93 -7.86
C ARG A 146 -9.00 -4.46 -7.64
N SER A 147 -8.84 -5.40 -6.73
CA SER A 147 -7.58 -6.11 -6.40
C SER A 147 -7.86 -7.18 -5.34
N ILE A 148 -6.99 -8.16 -5.21
CA ILE A 148 -6.88 -8.98 -4.00
C ILE A 148 -5.68 -8.47 -3.20
N HIS A 149 -5.89 -8.16 -1.92
CA HIS A 149 -4.82 -7.78 -0.99
C HIS A 149 -4.63 -8.90 0.02
N LEU A 150 -3.41 -9.39 0.12
CA LEU A 150 -2.99 -10.37 1.09
C LEU A 150 -2.00 -9.72 2.04
N ILE A 151 -2.24 -9.79 3.33
CA ILE A 151 -1.28 -9.41 4.35
C ILE A 151 -0.64 -10.69 4.86
N LEU A 152 0.64 -10.82 4.64
CA LEU A 152 1.43 -11.97 5.07
C LEU A 152 2.38 -11.56 6.19
N ARG A 153 2.67 -12.52 7.07
CA ARG A 153 3.69 -12.43 8.11
C ARG A 153 4.69 -13.56 7.93
N PRO A 154 6.00 -13.30 7.86
CA PRO A 154 7.01 -14.36 7.93
C PRO A 154 6.90 -15.15 9.24
N ALA A 155 7.06 -16.45 9.19
CA ALA A 155 7.01 -17.31 10.38
C ALA A 155 8.18 -17.01 11.35
N ASN A 156 9.35 -16.69 10.78
CA ASN A 156 10.55 -16.32 11.52
C ASN A 156 11.04 -14.97 11.00
N THR A 157 10.92 -13.93 11.82
CA THR A 157 11.47 -12.62 11.51
C THR A 157 12.16 -12.06 12.75
N ALA A 158 13.33 -11.46 12.55
CA ALA A 158 14.07 -10.71 13.56
C ALA A 158 13.83 -9.20 13.44
N TYR A 159 12.92 -8.77 12.52
CA TYR A 159 12.68 -7.37 12.23
C TYR A 159 11.45 -6.84 12.96
N ASP A 160 11.45 -5.55 13.27
CA ASP A 160 10.25 -4.84 13.77
C ASP A 160 9.16 -4.80 12.72
N ILE A 161 9.56 -4.67 11.44
CA ILE A 161 8.66 -4.76 10.29
C ILE A 161 8.42 -6.23 9.97
N ASN A 162 7.26 -6.74 10.37
CA ASN A 162 6.92 -8.15 10.27
C ASN A 162 5.65 -8.42 9.43
N TYR A 163 5.28 -7.50 8.56
CA TYR A 163 4.15 -7.65 7.63
C TYR A 163 4.51 -7.14 6.24
N ILE A 164 4.05 -7.88 5.24
CA ILE A 164 4.14 -7.47 3.85
C ILE A 164 2.76 -7.55 3.19
N GLU A 165 2.37 -6.50 2.47
CA GLU A 165 1.14 -6.48 1.69
C GLU A 165 1.43 -6.92 0.26
N ILE A 166 0.74 -7.98 -0.20
CA ILE A 166 0.78 -8.40 -1.60
C ILE A 166 -0.52 -7.98 -2.27
N GLN A 167 -0.43 -7.15 -3.31
CA GLN A 167 -1.55 -6.71 -4.12
C GLN A 167 -1.55 -7.47 -5.44
N VAL A 168 -2.53 -8.34 -5.67
CA VAL A 168 -2.66 -9.10 -6.91
C VAL A 168 -3.76 -8.49 -7.76
N ARG A 169 -3.47 -8.16 -9.02
CA ARG A 169 -4.36 -7.48 -9.97
C ARG A 169 -4.19 -8.05 -11.37
N SER A 170 -5.23 -7.98 -12.20
CA SER A 170 -5.02 -8.10 -13.65
C SER A 170 -4.43 -6.79 -14.23
N ALA A 171 -3.90 -6.87 -15.46
CA ALA A 171 -3.40 -5.70 -16.18
C ALA A 171 -4.47 -4.60 -16.29
N ALA A 172 -5.72 -4.97 -16.59
CA ALA A 172 -6.84 -4.02 -16.67
C ALA A 172 -7.16 -3.36 -15.31
N MET A 173 -7.14 -4.14 -14.20
CA MET A 173 -7.34 -3.60 -12.85
C MET A 173 -6.22 -2.66 -12.44
N ASN A 174 -4.98 -2.96 -12.85
CA ASN A 174 -3.85 -2.10 -12.56
C ASN A 174 -3.93 -0.78 -13.34
N TYR A 175 -4.31 -0.84 -14.61
CA TYR A 175 -4.52 0.36 -15.42
C TYR A 175 -5.61 1.28 -14.84
N TRP A 176 -6.75 0.71 -14.45
CA TRP A 176 -7.80 1.45 -13.76
C TRP A 176 -7.29 2.12 -12.47
N ALA A 177 -6.54 1.40 -11.64
CA ALA A 177 -6.02 1.94 -10.38
C ALA A 177 -5.03 3.10 -10.59
N ILE A 178 -4.27 3.10 -11.69
CA ILE A 178 -3.37 4.20 -12.06
C ILE A 178 -4.19 5.43 -12.49
N LEU A 179 -5.21 5.24 -13.35
CA LEU A 179 -6.08 6.31 -13.80
C LEU A 179 -6.86 6.94 -12.64
N GLU A 180 -7.48 6.12 -11.78
CA GLU A 180 -8.19 6.57 -10.59
C GLU A 180 -7.30 7.47 -9.71
N TYR A 181 -6.08 7.02 -9.42
CA TYR A 181 -5.13 7.81 -8.64
C TYR A 181 -4.83 9.17 -9.29
N GLN A 182 -4.59 9.20 -10.61
CA GLN A 182 -4.32 10.44 -11.34
C GLN A 182 -5.51 11.38 -11.37
N LEU A 183 -6.72 10.85 -11.57
CA LEU A 183 -7.94 11.65 -11.65
C LEU A 183 -8.35 12.21 -10.27
N CYS A 184 -8.29 11.42 -9.23
CA CYS A 184 -8.66 11.86 -7.88
C CYS A 184 -7.61 12.79 -7.28
N TYR A 185 -6.32 12.47 -7.38
CA TYR A 185 -5.25 13.26 -6.76
C TYR A 185 -4.95 14.59 -7.48
N LYS A 186 -5.07 14.64 -8.81
CA LYS A 186 -4.88 15.90 -9.56
C LYS A 186 -6.02 16.88 -9.36
N ASN A 187 -7.24 16.41 -9.17
CA ASN A 187 -8.40 17.30 -8.99
C ASN A 187 -8.44 17.93 -7.59
N GLU A 188 -7.98 17.24 -6.55
CA GLU A 188 -7.89 17.82 -5.20
C GLU A 188 -6.82 18.93 -5.11
N LYS A 189 -5.72 18.83 -5.87
CA LYS A 189 -4.68 19.88 -5.91
C LYS A 189 -5.06 21.10 -6.77
N LYS A 190 -5.95 20.94 -7.77
CA LYS A 190 -6.42 22.06 -8.60
C LYS A 190 -7.58 22.85 -8.01
N GLY A 191 -8.26 22.35 -7.00
CA GLY A 191 -9.31 23.07 -6.26
C GLY A 191 -8.79 23.88 -5.07
N ALA A 192 -7.48 23.99 -4.89
CA ALA A 192 -6.81 24.74 -3.82
C ALA A 192 -6.03 25.97 -4.33
N GLU A 193 -6.16 26.33 -5.62
CA GLU A 193 -5.81 27.61 -6.23
C GLU A 193 -7.12 28.42 -6.44
#